data_e6da6dc1da84a755c307a91d9f574dbd
#
_entry.id   e6da6dc1da84a755c307a91d9f574dbd
#
_cell.length_a   1.000
_cell.length_b   1.000
_cell.length_c   1.000
_cell.angle_alpha   90.00
_cell.angle_beta   90.00
_cell.angle_gamma   90.00
#
_symmetry.space_group_name_H-M   'P 1'
#
loop_
_entity.id
_entity.type
_entity.pdbx_description
1 polymer ?
#
loop_
_entity_poly.entity_id
_entity_poly.type
_entity_poly.pdbx_seq_one_letter_code
_entity_poly.pdbx_strand_id
1 'polypeptide(L)'
;RLRCATNTTNSYSQEVTALFKTGRIYGINGPVIYLKGNTGFCMSEMVYVGKDKLVGEVIALDKDMTTIQVYEETTGLRPGEEVIATGNPVSVTLAPGILNNIFDGIERPLERIAESGGAFITRGVSVDSLDKAKKWSTHITVSVGEYLHGGDIFAEIPETHAITHKCMVPPDLEGTVVQIAGDGDYTIEESLITLELSNGEQKALPMAQR
;
A
#
# COMPACT_ATOMS: atom_id res chain seq x y z
N ARG A 1 19.33 -15.88 5.67
CA ARG A 1 17.97 -15.31 5.54
C ARG A 1 17.89 -14.12 6.48
N LEU A 2 18.17 -12.91 5.97
CA LEU A 2 17.90 -11.66 6.68
C LEU A 2 16.40 -11.41 6.58
N ARG A 3 15.70 -11.50 7.71
CA ARG A 3 14.32 -11.05 7.80
C ARG A 3 14.34 -9.52 7.83
N CYS A 4 13.60 -8.90 6.91
CA CYS A 4 13.22 -7.51 7.04
C CYS A 4 12.41 -7.40 8.35
N ALA A 5 12.90 -6.63 9.30
CA ALA A 5 12.18 -6.44 10.56
C ALA A 5 10.93 -5.59 10.25
N THR A 6 9.77 -6.20 10.33
CA THR A 6 8.50 -5.48 10.38
C THR A 6 8.46 -4.73 11.70
N ASN A 7 8.63 -3.41 11.66
CA ASN A 7 8.44 -2.58 12.84
C ASN A 7 6.95 -2.51 13.15
N THR A 8 6.54 -3.25 14.16
CA THR A 8 5.24 -3.15 14.79
C THR A 8 5.21 -1.92 15.70
N THR A 9 4.36 -0.98 15.37
CA THR A 9 3.58 -0.03 16.18
C THR A 9 4.14 0.53 17.47
N ASN A 10 4.06 1.85 17.65
CA ASN A 10 3.49 2.40 18.87
C ASN A 10 2.80 3.75 18.61
N SER A 11 1.58 3.86 19.08
CA SER A 11 0.72 5.03 19.08
C SER A 11 1.30 6.12 19.98
N TYR A 12 1.44 7.31 19.49
CA TYR A 12 1.09 8.59 20.13
C TYR A 12 1.44 9.71 19.13
N SER A 13 0.55 10.69 18.98
CA SER A 13 0.69 11.94 18.25
C SER A 13 1.98 12.67 18.58
N GLN A 14 3.05 12.28 17.96
CA GLN A 14 4.26 13.04 17.70
C GLN A 14 4.64 12.72 16.27
N GLU A 15 5.02 13.72 15.52
CA GLU A 15 5.52 13.63 14.17
C GLU A 15 6.36 12.36 13.98
N VAL A 16 5.71 11.32 13.45
CA VAL A 16 6.42 10.18 12.93
C VAL A 16 7.04 10.66 11.63
N THR A 17 8.18 11.32 11.75
CA THR A 17 9.18 11.25 10.73
C THR A 17 9.60 9.78 10.71
N ALA A 18 8.80 8.94 10.07
CA ALA A 18 9.23 7.61 9.69
C ALA A 18 10.61 7.83 9.07
N LEU A 19 11.62 7.17 9.62
CA LEU A 19 12.99 7.28 9.15
C LEU A 19 13.03 6.54 7.80
N PHE A 20 12.48 7.18 6.77
CA PHE A 20 12.53 6.65 5.40
C PHE A 20 14.00 6.51 5.06
N LYS A 21 14.40 5.29 4.79
CA LYS A 21 15.74 5.03 4.28
C LYS A 21 15.88 5.75 2.95
N THR A 22 16.91 6.53 2.80
CA THR A 22 17.16 7.30 1.58
C THR A 22 18.51 6.92 0.98
N GLY A 23 18.59 6.99 -0.34
CA GLY A 23 19.81 6.82 -1.10
C GLY A 23 19.95 7.93 -2.13
N ARG A 24 21.12 7.97 -2.80
CA ARG A 24 21.35 8.89 -3.91
C ARG A 24 21.75 8.15 -5.16
N ILE A 25 21.20 8.57 -6.29
CA ILE A 25 21.54 8.02 -7.60
C ILE A 25 23.03 8.19 -7.85
N TYR A 26 23.72 7.09 -8.05
CA TYR A 26 25.11 7.05 -8.48
C TYR A 26 25.23 7.01 -10.01
N GLY A 27 24.41 6.19 -10.66
CA GLY A 27 24.42 6.01 -12.10
C GLY A 27 23.06 5.61 -12.64
N ILE A 28 22.83 5.85 -13.92
CA ILE A 28 21.59 5.58 -14.64
C ILE A 28 21.93 4.85 -15.92
N ASN A 29 21.24 3.75 -16.21
CA ASN A 29 21.39 2.98 -17.44
C ASN A 29 20.00 2.54 -17.95
N GLY A 30 19.40 3.35 -18.80
CA GLY A 30 18.01 3.13 -19.24
C GLY A 30 17.06 3.12 -18.04
N PRO A 31 16.23 2.08 -17.88
CA PRO A 31 15.29 1.99 -16.77
C PRO A 31 15.94 1.57 -15.43
N VAL A 32 17.26 1.29 -15.44
CA VAL A 32 17.97 0.81 -14.25
C VAL A 32 18.79 1.94 -13.65
N ILE A 33 18.66 2.13 -12.35
CA ILE A 33 19.45 3.06 -11.57
C ILE A 33 20.30 2.32 -10.53
N TYR A 34 21.44 2.90 -10.22
CA TYR A 34 22.39 2.37 -9.25
C TYR A 34 22.56 3.35 -8.11
N LEU A 35 22.51 2.85 -6.87
CA LEU A 35 22.89 3.58 -5.67
C LEU A 35 24.17 2.97 -5.12
N LYS A 36 25.11 3.80 -4.69
CA LYS A 36 26.38 3.34 -4.12
C LYS A 36 26.29 3.28 -2.60
N GLY A 37 26.87 2.22 -2.03
CA GLY A 37 26.92 1.98 -0.59
C GLY A 37 25.73 1.18 -0.06
N ASN A 38 25.78 0.88 1.23
CA ASN A 38 24.68 0.20 1.92
C ASN A 38 23.58 1.21 2.24
N THR A 39 22.51 1.20 1.44
CA THR A 39 21.35 2.06 1.62
C THR A 39 20.39 1.54 2.71
N GLY A 40 20.57 0.29 3.14
CA GLY A 40 19.67 -0.40 4.06
C GLY A 40 18.31 -0.77 3.43
N PHE A 41 18.17 -0.65 2.10
CA PHE A 41 16.96 -1.07 1.39
C PHE A 41 16.81 -2.59 1.44
N CYS A 42 15.60 -3.07 1.25
CA CYS A 42 15.30 -4.50 1.20
C CYS A 42 15.12 -4.95 -0.27
N MET A 43 15.30 -6.24 -0.50
CA MET A 43 15.01 -6.83 -1.81
C MET A 43 13.52 -6.74 -2.12
N SER A 44 13.17 -6.41 -3.37
CA SER A 44 11.80 -6.17 -3.84
C SER A 44 11.09 -4.99 -3.17
N GLU A 45 11.82 -4.13 -2.47
CA GLU A 45 11.24 -2.94 -1.85
C GLU A 45 10.86 -1.92 -2.92
N MET A 46 9.63 -1.38 -2.81
CA MET A 46 9.19 -0.26 -3.63
C MET A 46 9.90 1.02 -3.21
N VAL A 47 10.32 1.82 -4.17
CA VAL A 47 11.04 3.08 -3.96
C VAL A 47 10.47 4.19 -4.83
N TYR A 48 10.60 5.42 -4.36
CA TYR A 48 10.35 6.63 -5.13
C TYR A 48 11.66 7.27 -5.56
N VAL A 49 11.81 7.49 -6.87
CA VAL A 49 13.06 7.93 -7.50
C VAL A 49 12.96 9.37 -7.99
N GLY A 50 13.89 10.21 -7.54
CA GLY A 50 14.05 11.58 -7.99
C GLY A 50 12.93 12.52 -7.54
N LYS A 51 12.95 13.72 -8.08
CA LYS A 51 11.99 14.78 -7.72
C LYS A 51 10.56 14.46 -8.17
N ASP A 52 10.43 13.75 -9.29
CA ASP A 52 9.13 13.37 -9.85
C ASP A 52 8.54 12.13 -9.16
N LYS A 53 9.25 11.55 -8.16
CA LYS A 53 8.84 10.37 -7.39
C LYS A 53 8.46 9.19 -8.29
N LEU A 54 9.29 8.91 -9.30
CA LEU A 54 9.07 7.78 -10.20
C LEU A 54 9.10 6.48 -9.40
N VAL A 55 8.14 5.60 -9.69
CA VAL A 55 8.05 4.31 -8.99
C VAL A 55 9.10 3.35 -9.52
N GLY A 56 9.81 2.70 -8.60
CA GLY A 56 10.78 1.67 -8.90
C GLY A 56 10.81 0.58 -7.83
N GLU A 57 11.54 -0.48 -8.13
CA GLU A 57 11.71 -1.65 -7.26
C GLU A 57 13.19 -2.00 -7.13
N VAL A 58 13.60 -2.40 -5.94
CA VAL A 58 14.95 -2.92 -5.68
C VAL A 58 15.07 -4.33 -6.25
N ILE A 59 15.85 -4.48 -7.33
CA ILE A 59 16.02 -5.77 -8.03
C ILE A 59 17.30 -6.51 -7.70
N ALA A 60 18.30 -5.81 -7.13
CA ALA A 60 19.51 -6.45 -6.65
C ALA A 60 20.16 -5.64 -5.51
N LEU A 61 20.73 -6.37 -4.57
CA LEU A 61 21.48 -5.83 -3.44
C LEU A 61 22.83 -6.53 -3.37
N ASP A 62 23.88 -5.80 -3.75
CA ASP A 62 25.25 -6.21 -3.57
C ASP A 62 25.86 -5.47 -2.37
N LYS A 63 27.07 -5.89 -1.96
CA LYS A 63 27.74 -5.32 -0.80
C LYS A 63 27.89 -3.80 -0.85
N ASP A 64 28.18 -3.26 -2.03
CA ASP A 64 28.48 -1.84 -2.25
C ASP A 64 27.57 -1.17 -3.26
N MET A 65 26.52 -1.86 -3.73
CA MET A 65 25.64 -1.37 -4.78
C MET A 65 24.20 -1.85 -4.59
N THR A 66 23.25 -0.94 -4.68
CA THR A 66 21.82 -1.24 -4.78
C THR A 66 21.38 -0.95 -6.20
N THR A 67 20.77 -1.93 -6.85
CA THR A 67 20.23 -1.79 -8.21
C THR A 67 18.70 -1.70 -8.16
N ILE A 68 18.15 -0.70 -8.81
CA ILE A 68 16.72 -0.41 -8.82
C ILE A 68 16.25 -0.38 -10.27
N GLN A 69 15.14 -1.02 -10.54
CA GLN A 69 14.41 -0.89 -11.80
C GLN A 69 13.30 0.14 -11.63
N VAL A 70 13.30 1.15 -12.48
CA VAL A 70 12.23 2.16 -12.55
C VAL A 70 11.21 1.73 -13.57
N TYR A 71 9.93 1.83 -13.23
CA TYR A 71 8.82 1.41 -14.10
C TYR A 71 8.39 2.49 -15.10
N GLU A 72 8.88 3.71 -14.90
CA GLU A 72 8.60 4.84 -15.75
C GLU A 72 9.86 5.28 -16.51
N GLU A 73 9.67 6.18 -17.47
CA GLU A 73 10.80 6.73 -18.25
C GLU A 73 11.75 7.54 -17.36
N THR A 74 13.01 7.20 -17.38
CA THR A 74 14.07 7.80 -16.55
C THR A 74 14.69 9.06 -17.18
N THR A 75 14.24 9.48 -18.36
CA THR A 75 14.74 10.68 -19.04
C THR A 75 14.63 11.88 -18.11
N GLY A 76 15.74 12.60 -17.92
CA GLY A 76 15.80 13.79 -17.05
C GLY A 76 16.23 13.51 -15.61
N LEU A 77 16.24 12.25 -15.13
CA LEU A 77 16.88 11.91 -13.86
C LEU A 77 18.38 12.21 -13.92
N ARG A 78 18.95 12.60 -12.80
CA ARG A 78 20.38 12.93 -12.68
C ARG A 78 21.04 12.19 -11.54
N PRO A 79 22.32 11.83 -11.67
CA PRO A 79 23.12 11.40 -10.52
C PRO A 79 23.06 12.43 -9.40
N GLY A 80 22.98 11.95 -8.15
CA GLY A 80 22.83 12.77 -6.95
C GLY A 80 21.39 13.03 -6.52
N GLU A 81 20.37 12.75 -7.35
CA GLU A 81 18.98 12.83 -6.93
C GLU A 81 18.66 11.77 -5.88
N GLU A 82 17.68 12.09 -5.04
CA GLU A 82 17.29 11.25 -3.91
C GLU A 82 16.40 10.08 -4.35
N VAL A 83 16.57 8.97 -3.67
CA VAL A 83 15.71 7.78 -3.75
C VAL A 83 15.21 7.47 -2.36
N ILE A 84 13.90 7.35 -2.21
CA ILE A 84 13.23 7.14 -0.93
C ILE A 84 12.61 5.75 -0.91
N ALA A 85 12.98 4.95 0.08
CA ALA A 85 12.40 3.63 0.30
C ALA A 85 11.04 3.73 1.00
N THR A 86 10.09 2.87 0.63
CA THR A 86 8.75 2.83 1.24
C THR A 86 8.66 1.90 2.45
N GLY A 87 9.66 1.03 2.64
CA GLY A 87 9.66 -0.01 3.67
C GLY A 87 8.85 -1.26 3.30
N ASN A 88 8.15 -1.24 2.16
CA ASN A 88 7.27 -2.32 1.73
C ASN A 88 7.55 -2.71 0.27
N PRO A 89 7.30 -3.95 -0.13
CA PRO A 89 7.35 -4.36 -1.52
C PRO A 89 6.24 -3.68 -2.34
N VAL A 90 6.32 -3.79 -3.67
CA VAL A 90 5.22 -3.39 -4.54
C VAL A 90 3.99 -4.21 -4.15
N SER A 91 2.93 -3.55 -3.79
CA SER A 91 1.70 -4.15 -3.28
C SER A 91 0.49 -3.41 -3.81
N VAL A 92 -0.63 -4.10 -3.87
CA VAL A 92 -1.91 -3.55 -4.32
C VAL A 92 -2.86 -3.34 -3.14
N THR A 93 -3.74 -2.36 -3.24
CA THR A 93 -4.77 -2.10 -2.25
C THR A 93 -6.04 -2.86 -2.64
N LEU A 94 -6.42 -3.83 -1.80
CA LEU A 94 -7.64 -4.61 -1.99
C LEU A 94 -8.79 -3.97 -1.22
N ALA A 95 -9.80 -3.49 -1.95
CA ALA A 95 -11.03 -2.92 -1.37
C ALA A 95 -12.17 -2.91 -2.42
N PRO A 96 -13.42 -2.64 -2.01
CA PRO A 96 -14.49 -2.43 -2.97
C PRO A 96 -14.17 -1.28 -3.94
N GLY A 97 -14.43 -1.49 -5.22
CA GLY A 97 -14.10 -0.55 -6.29
C GLY A 97 -12.95 -1.00 -7.21
N ILE A 98 -12.31 -2.15 -6.91
CA ILE A 98 -11.33 -2.75 -7.84
C ILE A 98 -12.03 -3.27 -9.10
N LEU A 99 -13.21 -3.87 -8.94
CA LEU A 99 -13.93 -4.43 -10.08
C LEU A 99 -14.44 -3.33 -11.00
N ASN A 100 -14.42 -3.64 -12.32
CA ASN A 100 -14.78 -2.76 -13.42
C ASN A 100 -13.83 -1.57 -13.63
N ASN A 101 -12.66 -1.56 -13.00
CA ASN A 101 -11.59 -0.61 -13.27
C ASN A 101 -10.44 -1.28 -14.03
N ILE A 102 -9.72 -0.50 -14.82
CA ILE A 102 -8.52 -0.94 -15.54
C ILE A 102 -7.31 -0.29 -14.88
N PHE A 103 -6.38 -1.13 -14.44
CA PHE A 103 -5.14 -0.69 -13.80
C PHE A 103 -3.92 -1.04 -14.65
N ASP A 104 -2.84 -0.30 -14.45
CA ASP A 104 -1.53 -0.71 -14.94
C ASP A 104 -0.82 -1.63 -13.94
N GLY A 105 0.44 -2.02 -14.25
CA GLY A 105 1.22 -2.97 -13.44
C GLY A 105 1.61 -2.48 -12.03
N ILE A 106 1.37 -1.21 -11.69
CA ILE A 106 1.62 -0.62 -10.37
C ILE A 106 0.35 -0.02 -9.74
N GLU A 107 -0.82 -0.57 -10.12
CA GLU A 107 -2.13 -0.21 -9.58
C GLU A 107 -2.55 1.25 -9.85
N ARG A 108 -2.12 1.87 -10.95
CA ARG A 108 -2.64 3.19 -11.34
C ARG A 108 -3.92 3.04 -12.17
N PRO A 109 -5.03 3.70 -11.80
CA PRO A 109 -6.30 3.62 -12.51
C PRO A 109 -6.21 4.37 -13.83
N LEU A 110 -6.24 3.65 -14.96
CA LEU A 110 -6.01 4.22 -16.30
C LEU A 110 -7.10 5.19 -16.73
N GLU A 111 -8.36 4.94 -16.37
CA GLU A 111 -9.47 5.83 -16.68
C GLU A 111 -9.31 7.20 -16.00
N ARG A 112 -8.99 7.22 -14.71
CA ARG A 112 -8.78 8.46 -13.95
C ARG A 112 -7.55 9.23 -14.42
N ILE A 113 -6.50 8.53 -14.86
CA ILE A 113 -5.33 9.15 -15.46
C ILE A 113 -5.70 9.78 -16.81
N ALA A 114 -6.48 9.09 -17.65
CA ALA A 114 -6.92 9.63 -18.94
C ALA A 114 -7.81 10.87 -18.79
N GLU A 115 -8.67 10.91 -17.77
CA GLU A 115 -9.48 12.09 -17.45
C GLU A 115 -8.63 13.31 -17.07
N SER A 116 -7.51 13.10 -16.37
CA SER A 116 -6.64 14.18 -15.89
C SER A 116 -5.56 14.60 -16.87
N GLY A 117 -5.05 13.69 -17.71
CA GLY A 117 -3.87 13.92 -18.55
C GLY A 117 -4.04 13.59 -20.03
N GLY A 118 -5.22 13.12 -20.48
CA GLY A 118 -5.47 12.71 -21.87
C GLY A 118 -4.96 11.29 -22.17
N ALA A 119 -4.70 11.00 -23.47
CA ALA A 119 -4.41 9.65 -23.97
C ALA A 119 -3.04 9.08 -23.55
N PHE A 120 -2.18 9.86 -22.93
CA PHE A 120 -0.85 9.45 -22.53
C PHE A 120 -0.67 9.57 -21.01
N ILE A 121 -0.07 8.57 -20.42
CA ILE A 121 0.29 8.59 -18.99
C ILE A 121 1.45 9.59 -18.81
N THR A 122 1.17 10.69 -18.11
CA THR A 122 2.18 11.67 -17.79
C THR A 122 3.09 11.11 -16.69
N ARG A 123 4.40 11.31 -16.84
CA ARG A 123 5.43 10.89 -15.91
C ARG A 123 5.20 11.45 -14.52
N GLY A 124 5.39 10.63 -13.49
CA GLY A 124 5.24 11.02 -12.08
C GLY A 124 3.81 11.29 -11.64
N VAL A 125 2.80 10.89 -12.44
CA VAL A 125 1.39 11.02 -12.04
C VAL A 125 1.11 10.07 -10.88
N SER A 126 0.74 10.64 -9.74
CA SER A 126 0.24 9.91 -8.58
C SER A 126 -1.25 10.14 -8.47
N VAL A 127 -2.03 9.10 -8.66
CA VAL A 127 -3.49 9.07 -8.49
C VAL A 127 -3.81 7.94 -7.53
N ASP A 128 -4.71 8.19 -6.58
CA ASP A 128 -5.18 7.11 -5.70
C ASP A 128 -5.77 5.98 -6.53
N SER A 129 -5.38 4.74 -6.24
CA SER A 129 -5.84 3.55 -6.96
C SER A 129 -7.35 3.38 -6.89
N LEU A 130 -7.93 3.69 -5.73
CA LEU A 130 -9.35 3.57 -5.47
C LEU A 130 -9.96 4.92 -5.06
N ASP A 131 -11.28 5.05 -5.22
CA ASP A 131 -12.02 6.23 -4.79
C ASP A 131 -12.26 6.19 -3.27
N LYS A 132 -11.49 6.98 -2.53
CA LYS A 132 -11.56 7.09 -1.07
C LYS A 132 -12.80 7.84 -0.57
N ALA A 133 -13.44 8.62 -1.40
CA ALA A 133 -14.63 9.40 -1.03
C ALA A 133 -15.94 8.61 -1.25
N LYS A 134 -15.89 7.58 -2.09
CA LYS A 134 -17.06 6.75 -2.37
C LYS A 134 -17.47 5.96 -1.14
N LYS A 135 -18.77 6.01 -0.83
CA LYS A 135 -19.37 5.23 0.25
C LYS A 135 -19.97 3.94 -0.31
N TRP A 136 -19.83 2.89 0.49
CA TRP A 136 -20.28 1.55 0.19
C TRP A 136 -21.23 1.06 1.27
N SER A 137 -22.38 0.54 0.86
CA SER A 137 -23.34 -0.09 1.78
C SER A 137 -22.73 -1.37 2.34
N THR A 138 -22.53 -1.41 3.65
CA THR A 138 -21.76 -2.44 4.33
C THR A 138 -22.63 -3.17 5.32
N HIS A 139 -22.58 -4.50 5.28
CA HIS A 139 -23.21 -5.38 6.26
C HIS A 139 -22.13 -6.05 7.12
N ILE A 140 -22.18 -5.84 8.44
CA ILE A 140 -21.24 -6.44 9.39
C ILE A 140 -21.74 -7.84 9.75
N THR A 141 -20.90 -8.86 9.60
CA THR A 141 -21.25 -10.28 9.79
C THR A 141 -20.86 -10.85 11.13
N VAL A 142 -20.18 -10.06 11.98
CA VAL A 142 -19.62 -10.49 13.27
C VAL A 142 -20.22 -9.70 14.44
N SER A 143 -20.05 -10.22 15.65
CA SER A 143 -20.57 -9.63 16.88
C SER A 143 -19.45 -9.24 17.85
N VAL A 144 -19.73 -8.25 18.72
CA VAL A 144 -18.80 -7.90 19.80
C VAL A 144 -18.63 -9.09 20.75
N GLY A 145 -17.39 -9.38 21.11
CA GLY A 145 -16.99 -10.55 21.92
C GLY A 145 -16.65 -11.80 21.12
N GLU A 146 -16.86 -11.81 19.81
CA GLU A 146 -16.48 -12.92 18.93
C GLU A 146 -14.96 -12.93 18.72
N TYR A 147 -14.36 -14.12 18.73
CA TYR A 147 -12.93 -14.29 18.44
C TYR A 147 -12.75 -14.64 16.97
N LEU A 148 -11.93 -13.84 16.27
CA LEU A 148 -11.67 -14.00 14.84
C LEU A 148 -10.22 -14.40 14.57
N HIS A 149 -10.04 -15.24 13.56
CA HIS A 149 -8.74 -15.66 13.04
C HIS A 149 -8.46 -14.99 11.69
N GLY A 150 -7.19 -15.01 11.28
CA GLY A 150 -6.81 -14.58 9.93
C GLY A 150 -7.58 -15.33 8.84
N GLY A 151 -8.23 -14.58 7.95
CA GLY A 151 -9.07 -15.10 6.89
C GLY A 151 -10.57 -15.14 7.21
N ASP A 152 -10.99 -14.93 8.47
CA ASP A 152 -12.41 -14.84 8.81
C ASP A 152 -13.05 -13.59 8.20
N ILE A 153 -14.28 -13.73 7.72
CA ILE A 153 -15.03 -12.65 7.07
C ILE A 153 -15.74 -11.85 8.16
N PHE A 154 -15.49 -10.53 8.20
CA PHE A 154 -16.13 -9.64 9.18
C PHE A 154 -17.17 -8.69 8.58
N ALA A 155 -17.14 -8.48 7.26
CA ALA A 155 -18.14 -7.64 6.57
C ALA A 155 -18.34 -8.07 5.12
N GLU A 156 -19.51 -7.78 4.59
CA GLU A 156 -19.91 -8.02 3.20
C GLU A 156 -20.42 -6.72 2.57
N ILE A 157 -19.97 -6.43 1.35
CA ILE A 157 -20.30 -5.22 0.60
C ILE A 157 -20.76 -5.62 -0.80
N PRO A 158 -22.00 -5.33 -1.21
CA PRO A 158 -22.45 -5.51 -2.59
C PRO A 158 -21.68 -4.57 -3.51
N GLU A 159 -20.64 -5.07 -4.17
CA GLU A 159 -19.79 -4.26 -5.06
C GLU A 159 -20.44 -4.10 -6.44
N THR A 160 -21.03 -5.20 -6.95
CA THR A 160 -21.85 -5.20 -8.18
C THR A 160 -23.14 -5.98 -7.92
N HIS A 161 -24.06 -5.97 -8.89
CA HIS A 161 -25.29 -6.78 -8.79
C HIS A 161 -25.04 -8.30 -8.72
N ALA A 162 -23.84 -8.77 -9.09
CA ALA A 162 -23.47 -10.19 -9.13
C ALA A 162 -22.38 -10.57 -8.12
N ILE A 163 -21.63 -9.61 -7.59
CA ILE A 163 -20.46 -9.87 -6.74
C ILE A 163 -20.56 -9.10 -5.43
N THR A 164 -20.43 -9.84 -4.34
CA THR A 164 -20.28 -9.30 -2.99
C THR A 164 -18.82 -9.34 -2.58
N HIS A 165 -18.26 -8.19 -2.30
CA HIS A 165 -16.91 -8.07 -1.73
C HIS A 165 -16.95 -8.51 -0.26
N LYS A 166 -15.96 -9.32 0.15
CA LYS A 166 -15.84 -9.85 1.50
C LYS A 166 -14.60 -9.27 2.17
N CYS A 167 -14.81 -8.52 3.25
CA CYS A 167 -13.72 -8.04 4.08
C CYS A 167 -13.28 -9.13 5.02
N MET A 168 -12.00 -9.49 4.98
CA MET A 168 -11.41 -10.56 5.78
C MET A 168 -10.41 -9.99 6.78
N VAL A 169 -10.28 -10.67 7.92
CA VAL A 169 -9.19 -10.40 8.86
C VAL A 169 -7.85 -10.71 8.19
N PRO A 170 -6.84 -9.82 8.24
CA PRO A 170 -5.50 -10.11 7.71
C PRO A 170 -4.94 -11.43 8.27
N PRO A 171 -4.21 -12.22 7.45
CA PRO A 171 -3.81 -13.58 7.81
C PRO A 171 -2.84 -13.68 9.01
N ASP A 172 -2.19 -12.57 9.33
CA ASP A 172 -1.24 -12.43 10.46
C ASP A 172 -1.89 -11.87 11.73
N LEU A 173 -3.21 -11.65 11.71
CA LEU A 173 -3.96 -11.11 12.84
C LEU A 173 -5.01 -12.10 13.35
N GLU A 174 -5.17 -12.11 14.67
CA GLU A 174 -6.25 -12.78 15.36
C GLU A 174 -6.59 -12.02 16.65
N GLY A 175 -7.83 -12.07 17.09
CA GLY A 175 -8.24 -11.38 18.30
C GLY A 175 -9.74 -11.35 18.53
N THR A 176 -10.14 -10.73 19.62
CA THR A 176 -11.56 -10.57 20.00
C THR A 176 -12.11 -9.26 19.47
N VAL A 177 -13.29 -9.28 18.89
CA VAL A 177 -13.99 -8.07 18.43
C VAL A 177 -14.45 -7.27 19.66
N VAL A 178 -13.90 -6.06 19.83
CA VAL A 178 -14.26 -5.15 20.95
C VAL A 178 -15.20 -4.04 20.52
N GLN A 179 -15.24 -3.71 19.23
CA GLN A 179 -16.11 -2.68 18.68
C GLN A 179 -16.51 -3.02 17.25
N ILE A 180 -17.75 -2.69 16.88
CA ILE A 180 -18.27 -2.75 15.50
C ILE A 180 -18.92 -1.42 15.14
N ALA A 181 -18.84 -1.00 13.89
CA ALA A 181 -19.46 0.20 13.39
C ALA A 181 -20.97 0.03 13.14
N GLY A 182 -21.41 -1.24 12.96
CA GLY A 182 -22.80 -1.56 12.56
C GLY A 182 -23.01 -1.48 11.04
N ASP A 183 -24.22 -1.80 10.60
CA ASP A 183 -24.60 -1.70 9.19
C ASP A 183 -24.75 -0.24 8.78
N GLY A 184 -24.25 0.12 7.60
CA GLY A 184 -24.27 1.51 7.12
C GLY A 184 -23.44 1.75 5.89
N ASP A 185 -23.31 3.02 5.50
CA ASP A 185 -22.53 3.46 4.34
C ASP A 185 -21.18 4.04 4.80
N TYR A 186 -20.09 3.34 4.47
CA TYR A 186 -18.74 3.69 4.88
C TYR A 186 -17.81 3.86 3.67
N THR A 187 -16.80 4.68 3.84
CA THR A 187 -15.68 4.75 2.89
C THR A 187 -14.72 3.59 3.10
N ILE A 188 -13.84 3.35 2.14
CA ILE A 188 -12.88 2.23 2.22
C ILE A 188 -11.84 2.38 3.35
N GLU A 189 -11.62 3.59 3.86
CA GLU A 189 -10.66 3.89 4.93
C GLU A 189 -11.30 3.94 6.33
N GLU A 190 -12.64 4.03 6.43
CA GLU A 190 -13.32 4.02 7.72
C GLU A 190 -13.26 2.66 8.39
N SER A 191 -12.99 2.65 9.70
CA SER A 191 -12.90 1.42 10.49
C SER A 191 -14.29 0.78 10.65
N LEU A 192 -14.40 -0.49 10.31
CA LEU A 192 -15.63 -1.28 10.46
C LEU A 192 -15.66 -2.06 11.76
N ILE A 193 -14.56 -2.63 12.16
CA ILE A 193 -14.42 -3.36 13.42
C ILE A 193 -13.10 -3.00 14.10
N THR A 194 -13.03 -3.24 15.41
CA THR A 194 -11.79 -3.16 16.18
C THR A 194 -11.55 -4.51 16.87
N LEU A 195 -10.37 -5.08 16.66
CA LEU A 195 -9.92 -6.30 17.33
C LEU A 195 -9.00 -5.96 18.49
N GLU A 196 -9.18 -6.64 19.62
CA GLU A 196 -8.20 -6.70 20.70
C GLU A 196 -7.35 -7.96 20.51
N LEU A 197 -6.06 -7.75 20.28
CA LEU A 197 -5.09 -8.80 20.08
C LEU A 197 -4.67 -9.45 21.42
N SER A 198 -4.02 -10.60 21.37
CA SER A 198 -3.54 -11.33 22.55
C SER A 198 -2.56 -10.56 23.44
N ASN A 199 -1.92 -9.53 22.89
CA ASN A 199 -1.01 -8.61 23.61
C ASN A 199 -1.74 -7.41 24.26
N GLY A 200 -3.08 -7.33 24.15
CA GLY A 200 -3.91 -6.21 24.62
C GLY A 200 -3.89 -4.98 23.69
N GLU A 201 -3.24 -5.04 22.55
CA GLU A 201 -3.28 -3.99 21.55
C GLU A 201 -4.61 -4.02 20.80
N GLN A 202 -5.19 -2.83 20.53
CA GLN A 202 -6.40 -2.72 19.72
C GLN A 202 -6.04 -2.30 18.30
N LYS A 203 -6.56 -3.04 17.32
CA LYS A 203 -6.36 -2.79 15.90
C LYS A 203 -7.68 -2.59 15.19
N ALA A 204 -7.84 -1.41 14.59
CA ALA A 204 -8.98 -1.07 13.77
C ALA A 204 -8.81 -1.66 12.36
N LEU A 205 -9.84 -2.28 11.82
CA LEU A 205 -9.85 -2.88 10.48
C LEU A 205 -10.84 -2.12 9.59
N PRO A 206 -10.36 -1.45 8.53
CA PRO A 206 -11.17 -0.86 7.48
C PRO A 206 -11.50 -1.89 6.39
N MET A 207 -12.23 -1.46 5.34
CA MET A 207 -12.43 -2.29 4.14
C MET A 207 -11.14 -2.49 3.35
N ALA A 208 -10.32 -1.43 3.23
CA ALA A 208 -9.09 -1.44 2.45
C ALA A 208 -7.98 -2.21 3.18
N GLN A 209 -7.35 -3.14 2.46
CA GLN A 209 -6.20 -3.91 2.91
C GLN A 209 -5.05 -3.80 1.90
N ARG A 210 -3.81 -3.78 2.40
CA ARG A 210 -2.61 -3.64 1.57
C ARG A 210 -1.50 -4.59 2.04
#